data_3ea4f34eb60da18b14306dba57b4d298
#
_entry.id   3ea4f34eb60da18b14306dba57b4d298
#
_cell.length_a   1.000
_cell.length_b   1.000
_cell.length_c   1.000
_cell.angle_alpha   90.00
_cell.angle_beta   90.00
_cell.angle_gamma   90.00
#
_symmetry.space_group_name_H-M   'P 1'
#
loop_
_entity.id
_entity.type
_entity.pdbx_description
1 polymer ?
#
loop_
_entity_poly.entity_id
_entity_poly.type
_entity_poly.pdbx_seq_one_letter_code
_entity_poly.pdbx_strand_id
1 'polypeptide(L)'
;MKKFKNCLLSLPRTGSNWVRYWFEYFSNENTSERNVLVEINHWGEERTEKTNATLYKRHKLSQDDIEKRDIQKLVCVLRDYRECFVRHCRGRTFDKKLSRMSDFTNNLYVYDSFEGDKMIMYYEDFVSDPVKYMKEFLDFLEVRNEWNGIDVKEHRDISVKLYESGGSDKVGSKTRGAPSLTKGKADFKFHQQELDDDTKLKLENWFLTEHSELHNKYLSRYKL
;
A
#
# COMPACT_ATOMS: atom_id res chain seq x y z
N MET A 1 -5.36 -20.62 13.68
CA MET A 1 -4.99 -19.61 12.68
C MET A 1 -4.03 -18.64 13.33
N LYS A 2 -2.99 -18.12 12.63
CA LYS A 2 -2.04 -17.17 13.20
C LYS A 2 -2.73 -15.86 13.53
N LYS A 3 -2.48 -15.33 14.73
CA LYS A 3 -2.94 -14.02 15.19
C LYS A 3 -2.01 -12.93 14.70
N PHE A 4 -2.55 -11.73 14.46
CA PHE A 4 -1.79 -10.55 14.02
C PHE A 4 -2.37 -9.30 14.69
N LYS A 5 -1.59 -8.66 15.55
CA LYS A 5 -2.00 -7.38 16.16
C LYS A 5 -2.21 -6.30 15.08
N ASN A 6 -1.39 -6.28 14.05
CA ASN A 6 -1.30 -5.22 13.05
C ASN A 6 -1.76 -5.71 11.65
N CYS A 7 -2.54 -4.90 10.96
CA CYS A 7 -2.98 -5.16 9.59
C CYS A 7 -2.70 -3.97 8.67
N LEU A 8 -2.16 -4.28 7.48
CA LEU A 8 -2.00 -3.34 6.37
C LEU A 8 -3.01 -3.67 5.28
N LEU A 9 -4.03 -2.85 5.16
CA LEU A 9 -5.08 -2.95 4.17
C LEU A 9 -4.80 -2.03 2.99
N SER A 10 -4.90 -2.54 1.79
CA SER A 10 -4.63 -1.74 0.61
C SER A 10 -5.25 -2.34 -0.64
N LEU A 11 -5.85 -1.55 -1.50
CA LEU A 11 -6.13 -2.02 -2.86
C LEU A 11 -4.82 -2.21 -3.66
N PRO A 12 -4.75 -3.11 -4.64
CA PRO A 12 -3.63 -3.14 -5.57
C PRO A 12 -3.39 -1.78 -6.23
N ARG A 13 -2.12 -1.39 -6.35
CA ARG A 13 -1.66 -0.12 -6.95
C ARG A 13 -1.72 1.13 -6.07
N THR A 14 -2.06 0.99 -4.80
CA THR A 14 -2.00 2.11 -3.83
C THR A 14 -0.62 2.37 -3.24
N GLY A 15 0.43 1.64 -3.66
CA GLY A 15 1.78 1.80 -3.10
C GLY A 15 2.10 0.87 -1.93
N SER A 16 1.24 -0.10 -1.63
CA SER A 16 1.38 -1.00 -0.48
C SER A 16 2.70 -1.78 -0.43
N ASN A 17 3.29 -2.09 -1.59
CA ASN A 17 4.60 -2.76 -1.60
C ASN A 17 5.72 -1.82 -1.14
N TRP A 18 5.59 -0.52 -1.38
CA TRP A 18 6.54 0.45 -0.87
C TRP A 18 6.45 0.53 0.66
N VAL A 19 5.24 0.63 1.20
CA VAL A 19 5.00 0.62 2.65
C VAL A 19 5.51 -0.69 3.28
N ARG A 20 5.26 -1.84 2.64
CA ARG A 20 5.82 -3.13 3.07
C ARG A 20 7.34 -3.13 3.10
N TYR A 21 7.96 -2.63 2.04
CA TYR A 21 9.41 -2.58 1.92
C TYR A 21 10.02 -1.78 3.07
N TRP A 22 9.49 -0.59 3.35
CA TRP A 22 9.94 0.22 4.46
C TRP A 22 9.75 -0.48 5.80
N PHE A 23 8.59 -1.10 6.01
CA PHE A 23 8.32 -1.89 7.20
C PHE A 23 9.36 -3.00 7.37
N GLU A 24 9.56 -3.82 6.36
CA GLU A 24 10.51 -4.93 6.41
C GLU A 24 11.96 -4.44 6.56
N TYR A 25 12.32 -3.31 5.99
CA TYR A 25 13.67 -2.77 6.08
C TYR A 25 13.98 -2.14 7.43
N PHE A 26 13.08 -1.35 7.98
CA PHE A 26 13.34 -0.58 9.19
C PHE A 26 12.82 -1.21 10.49
N SER A 27 12.00 -2.23 10.46
CA SER A 27 11.46 -2.86 11.67
C SER A 27 12.09 -4.20 12.03
N ASN A 28 12.88 -4.78 11.18
CA ASN A 28 13.33 -6.18 11.29
C ASN A 28 12.19 -7.20 11.43
N GLU A 29 10.99 -6.84 11.02
CA GLU A 29 9.80 -7.67 11.09
C GLU A 29 9.29 -8.07 9.71
N ASN A 30 8.54 -9.16 9.60
CA ASN A 30 8.04 -9.67 8.34
C ASN A 30 6.56 -9.34 8.14
N THR A 31 6.18 -9.17 6.87
CA THR A 31 4.79 -9.15 6.47
C THR A 31 4.27 -10.56 6.18
N SER A 32 2.96 -10.75 6.21
CA SER A 32 2.31 -12.06 5.96
C SER A 32 2.37 -12.52 4.50
N GLU A 33 2.87 -11.69 3.60
CA GLU A 33 3.01 -12.04 2.18
C GLU A 33 4.08 -13.12 1.96
N ARG A 34 3.96 -13.88 0.87
CA ARG A 34 4.84 -15.03 0.62
C ARG A 34 6.31 -14.68 0.41
N ASN A 35 6.58 -13.48 -0.07
CA ASN A 35 7.93 -13.05 -0.43
C ASN A 35 8.40 -11.97 0.52
N VAL A 36 9.58 -12.16 1.08
CA VAL A 36 10.34 -11.11 1.75
C VAL A 36 10.78 -10.11 0.68
N LEU A 37 10.58 -8.82 0.91
CA LEU A 37 11.00 -7.77 -0.02
C LEU A 37 12.43 -7.31 0.23
N VAL A 38 12.95 -7.58 1.43
CA VAL A 38 14.25 -7.13 1.91
C VAL A 38 15.04 -8.35 2.38
N GLU A 39 16.19 -8.60 1.80
CA GLU A 39 17.08 -9.71 2.19
C GLU A 39 17.96 -9.33 3.39
N ILE A 40 18.44 -8.09 3.42
CA ILE A 40 19.22 -7.54 4.52
C ILE A 40 18.51 -6.25 4.98
N ASN A 41 18.21 -6.18 6.26
CA ASN A 41 17.53 -5.01 6.83
C ASN A 41 18.51 -3.87 7.15
N HIS A 42 17.98 -2.76 7.66
CA HIS A 42 18.75 -1.57 8.01
C HIS A 42 19.90 -1.84 9.01
N TRP A 43 19.73 -2.84 9.87
CA TRP A 43 20.74 -3.22 10.87
C TRP A 43 21.76 -4.26 10.39
N GLY A 44 21.74 -4.63 9.09
CA GLY A 44 22.63 -5.62 8.52
C GLY A 44 22.27 -7.08 8.85
N GLU A 45 21.05 -7.31 9.35
CA GLU A 45 20.58 -8.65 9.70
C GLU A 45 19.97 -9.32 8.47
N GLU A 46 20.41 -10.56 8.19
CA GLU A 46 19.81 -11.36 7.13
C GLU A 46 18.38 -11.76 7.47
N ARG A 47 17.51 -11.62 6.53
CA ARG A 47 16.11 -11.99 6.66
C ARG A 47 15.88 -13.35 6.01
N THR A 48 16.08 -14.38 6.82
CA THR A 48 15.75 -15.74 6.44
C THR A 48 14.30 -16.03 6.81
N GLU A 49 13.47 -16.29 5.85
CA GLU A 49 12.11 -16.83 5.97
C GLU A 49 11.11 -16.25 7.00
N LYS A 50 9.92 -16.29 6.63
CA LYS A 50 8.60 -15.88 7.08
C LYS A 50 8.11 -16.25 8.48
N THR A 51 8.92 -16.78 9.34
CA THR A 51 8.46 -17.36 10.61
C THR A 51 7.86 -16.33 11.55
N ASN A 52 8.26 -15.09 11.45
CA ASN A 52 7.89 -14.02 12.41
C ASN A 52 7.11 -12.84 11.77
N ALA A 53 6.20 -13.13 10.83
CA ALA A 53 5.36 -12.07 10.30
C ALA A 53 4.48 -11.49 11.41
N THR A 54 4.55 -10.17 11.59
CA THR A 54 3.79 -9.40 12.59
C THR A 54 2.80 -8.44 11.95
N LEU A 55 2.98 -8.11 10.67
CA LEU A 55 2.06 -7.31 9.89
C LEU A 55 1.27 -8.18 8.89
N TYR A 56 -0.04 -8.25 9.09
CA TYR A 56 -0.96 -8.93 8.19
C TYR A 56 -1.32 -8.04 7.00
N LYS A 57 -0.75 -8.30 5.83
CA LYS A 57 -1.03 -7.50 4.64
C LYS A 57 -2.14 -8.12 3.79
N ARG A 58 -3.15 -7.33 3.43
CA ARG A 58 -4.28 -7.76 2.60
C ARG A 58 -4.68 -6.73 1.56
N HIS A 59 -5.18 -7.23 0.42
CA HIS A 59 -5.85 -6.42 -0.60
C HIS A 59 -7.37 -6.42 -0.45
N LYS A 60 -7.87 -7.34 0.34
CA LYS A 60 -9.28 -7.46 0.71
C LYS A 60 -9.33 -7.99 2.14
N LEU A 61 -10.08 -7.33 2.97
CA LEU A 61 -10.26 -7.67 4.38
C LEU A 61 -11.77 -7.81 4.66
N SER A 62 -12.14 -8.76 5.48
CA SER A 62 -13.50 -8.91 6.00
C SER A 62 -13.51 -8.75 7.50
N GLN A 63 -14.69 -8.52 8.08
CA GLN A 63 -14.88 -8.49 9.53
C GLN A 63 -14.48 -9.83 10.17
N ASP A 64 -14.82 -10.93 9.54
CA ASP A 64 -14.41 -12.28 9.96
C ASP A 64 -12.87 -12.47 9.99
N ASP A 65 -12.15 -11.87 9.03
CA ASP A 65 -10.68 -11.86 9.07
C ASP A 65 -10.15 -11.07 10.27
N ILE A 66 -10.76 -9.94 10.61
CA ILE A 66 -10.37 -9.09 11.74
C ILE A 66 -10.51 -9.88 13.05
N GLU A 67 -11.68 -10.46 13.27
CA GLU A 67 -12.00 -11.22 14.50
C GLU A 67 -11.14 -12.49 14.63
N LYS A 68 -11.07 -13.30 13.57
CA LYS A 68 -10.30 -14.56 13.60
C LYS A 68 -8.80 -14.33 13.80
N ARG A 69 -8.29 -13.18 13.38
CA ARG A 69 -6.86 -12.86 13.47
C ARG A 69 -6.52 -11.97 14.66
N ASP A 70 -7.52 -11.46 15.37
CA ASP A 70 -7.33 -10.60 16.53
C ASP A 70 -6.61 -9.28 16.16
N ILE A 71 -7.06 -8.66 15.06
CA ILE A 71 -6.48 -7.42 14.57
C ILE A 71 -6.88 -6.27 15.48
N GLN A 72 -5.90 -5.56 16.02
CA GLN A 72 -6.10 -4.45 16.94
C GLN A 72 -5.75 -3.10 16.29
N LYS A 73 -4.82 -3.10 15.32
CA LYS A 73 -4.41 -1.91 14.58
C LYS A 73 -4.58 -2.12 13.08
N LEU A 74 -5.24 -1.17 12.43
CA LEU A 74 -5.52 -1.23 11.00
C LEU A 74 -4.97 -0.01 10.29
N VAL A 75 -4.01 -0.23 9.39
CA VAL A 75 -3.50 0.81 8.48
C VAL A 75 -4.13 0.62 7.12
N CYS A 76 -4.78 1.65 6.59
CA CYS A 76 -5.33 1.65 5.23
C CYS A 76 -4.50 2.56 4.32
N VAL A 77 -3.95 1.99 3.24
CA VAL A 77 -3.22 2.78 2.23
C VAL A 77 -4.16 3.11 1.09
N LEU A 78 -4.39 4.39 0.90
CA LEU A 78 -5.19 4.94 -0.18
C LEU A 78 -4.31 5.63 -1.23
N ARG A 79 -4.88 5.76 -2.40
CA ARG A 79 -4.36 6.52 -3.53
C ARG A 79 -5.54 7.03 -4.32
N ASP A 80 -5.33 8.05 -5.15
CA ASP A 80 -6.34 8.50 -6.09
C ASP A 80 -7.01 7.29 -6.77
N TYR A 81 -8.30 7.16 -6.56
CA TYR A 81 -9.07 6.00 -7.05
C TYR A 81 -9.03 5.89 -8.58
N ARG A 82 -8.83 7.00 -9.29
CA ARG A 82 -8.67 7.03 -10.75
C ARG A 82 -7.37 6.35 -11.17
N GLU A 83 -6.29 6.58 -10.42
CA GLU A 83 -5.02 5.86 -10.61
C GLU A 83 -5.18 4.35 -10.38
N CYS A 84 -5.89 3.96 -9.34
CA CYS A 84 -6.17 2.56 -9.04
C CYS A 84 -7.00 1.93 -10.16
N PHE A 85 -8.02 2.65 -10.65
CA PHE A 85 -8.88 2.20 -11.73
C PHE A 85 -8.11 1.94 -13.04
N VAL A 86 -7.24 2.86 -13.45
CA VAL A 86 -6.41 2.70 -14.66
C VAL A 86 -5.45 1.51 -14.50
N ARG A 87 -4.69 1.49 -13.42
CA ARG A 87 -3.55 0.58 -13.27
C ARG A 87 -3.95 -0.84 -12.89
N HIS A 88 -5.01 -1.00 -12.09
CA HIS A 88 -5.45 -2.33 -11.63
C HIS A 88 -6.28 -3.05 -12.68
N CYS A 89 -6.94 -2.31 -13.55
CA CYS A 89 -7.96 -2.83 -14.43
C CYS A 89 -7.60 -2.73 -15.93
N ARG A 90 -6.32 -2.64 -16.27
CA ARG A 90 -5.87 -2.55 -17.68
C ARG A 90 -6.53 -3.64 -18.57
N GLY A 91 -6.92 -3.23 -19.78
CA GLY A 91 -7.46 -4.14 -20.79
C GLY A 91 -8.88 -4.67 -20.53
N ARG A 92 -9.61 -4.11 -19.56
CA ARG A 92 -10.99 -4.50 -19.24
C ARG A 92 -12.00 -3.44 -19.65
N THR A 93 -13.24 -3.85 -19.89
CA THR A 93 -14.38 -2.92 -20.08
C THR A 93 -14.64 -2.12 -18.79
N PHE A 94 -15.33 -0.98 -18.92
CA PHE A 94 -15.64 -0.10 -17.79
C PHE A 94 -16.34 -0.86 -16.65
N ASP A 95 -17.39 -1.62 -16.94
CA ASP A 95 -18.15 -2.36 -15.92
C ASP A 95 -17.30 -3.41 -15.18
N LYS A 96 -16.43 -4.12 -15.91
CA LYS A 96 -15.50 -5.07 -15.29
C LYS A 96 -14.45 -4.37 -14.44
N LYS A 97 -14.07 -3.15 -14.78
CA LYS A 97 -13.19 -2.31 -13.95
C LYS A 97 -13.92 -1.85 -12.70
N LEU A 98 -15.17 -1.40 -12.84
CA LEU A 98 -16.00 -0.94 -11.74
C LEU A 98 -16.25 -2.06 -10.72
N SER A 99 -16.55 -3.27 -11.19
CA SER A 99 -16.63 -4.46 -10.32
C SER A 99 -15.37 -4.74 -9.49
N ARG A 100 -14.19 -4.31 -9.97
CA ARG A 100 -12.94 -4.38 -9.19
C ARG A 100 -12.79 -3.23 -8.21
N MET A 101 -13.41 -2.08 -8.47
CA MET A 101 -13.42 -0.96 -7.54
C MET A 101 -14.33 -1.21 -6.34
N SER A 102 -15.26 -2.18 -6.42
CA SER A 102 -16.02 -2.60 -5.25
C SER A 102 -15.13 -3.17 -4.12
N ASP A 103 -14.00 -3.78 -4.43
CA ASP A 103 -13.02 -4.16 -3.40
C ASP A 103 -12.39 -2.94 -2.72
N PHE A 104 -12.25 -1.81 -3.44
CA PHE A 104 -11.76 -0.55 -2.88
C PHE A 104 -12.77 0.03 -1.88
N THR A 105 -14.03 0.12 -2.27
CA THR A 105 -15.09 0.64 -1.40
C THR A 105 -15.37 -0.30 -0.22
N ASN A 106 -15.39 -1.61 -0.43
CA ASN A 106 -15.52 -2.59 0.66
C ASN A 106 -14.40 -2.47 1.69
N ASN A 107 -13.16 -2.25 1.25
CA ASN A 107 -12.06 -2.02 2.17
C ASN A 107 -12.25 -0.72 2.98
N LEU A 108 -12.80 0.33 2.36
CA LEU A 108 -13.10 1.56 3.09
C LEU A 108 -14.24 1.37 4.10
N TYR A 109 -15.28 0.60 3.77
CA TYR A 109 -16.32 0.24 4.74
C TYR A 109 -15.76 -0.53 5.94
N VAL A 110 -14.90 -1.53 5.68
CA VAL A 110 -14.24 -2.29 6.74
C VAL A 110 -13.34 -1.38 7.59
N TYR A 111 -12.59 -0.48 6.96
CA TYR A 111 -11.77 0.50 7.67
C TYR A 111 -12.63 1.46 8.50
N ASP A 112 -13.72 1.95 7.95
CA ASP A 112 -14.61 2.90 8.62
C ASP A 112 -15.26 2.29 9.87
N SER A 113 -15.76 1.06 9.76
CA SER A 113 -16.41 0.31 10.84
C SER A 113 -15.44 -0.31 11.85
N PHE A 114 -14.14 -0.28 11.60
CA PHE A 114 -13.17 -0.86 12.53
C PHE A 114 -13.07 -0.04 13.80
N GLU A 115 -13.27 -0.68 14.96
CA GLU A 115 -13.33 -0.03 16.27
C GLU A 115 -11.98 0.09 16.98
N GLY A 116 -10.96 -0.67 16.53
CA GLY A 116 -9.60 -0.59 17.07
C GLY A 116 -8.84 0.64 16.59
N ASP A 117 -7.56 0.70 16.92
CA ASP A 117 -6.68 1.78 16.46
C ASP A 117 -6.54 1.76 14.94
N LYS A 118 -6.76 2.88 14.28
CA LYS A 118 -6.72 2.96 12.84
C LYS A 118 -5.97 4.17 12.30
N MET A 119 -5.23 3.95 11.21
CA MET A 119 -4.46 4.96 10.52
C MET A 119 -4.74 4.91 9.02
N ILE A 120 -4.90 6.08 8.40
CA ILE A 120 -4.98 6.18 6.94
C ILE A 120 -3.70 6.80 6.39
N MET A 121 -3.17 6.23 5.31
CA MET A 121 -2.00 6.73 4.61
C MET A 121 -2.36 7.00 3.16
N TYR A 122 -2.25 8.25 2.74
CA TYR A 122 -2.43 8.61 1.34
C TYR A 122 -1.10 8.52 0.60
N TYR A 123 -1.11 7.81 -0.53
CA TYR A 123 0.07 7.60 -1.36
C TYR A 123 0.79 8.90 -1.71
N GLU A 124 0.02 9.92 -2.07
CA GLU A 124 0.51 11.23 -2.48
C GLU A 124 1.26 11.93 -1.34
N ASP A 125 0.80 11.76 -0.12
CA ASP A 125 1.41 12.38 1.06
C ASP A 125 2.74 11.70 1.39
N PHE A 126 2.77 10.36 1.45
CA PHE A 126 4.04 9.69 1.76
C PHE A 126 5.04 9.67 0.60
N VAL A 127 4.62 9.98 -0.63
CA VAL A 127 5.54 10.29 -1.73
C VAL A 127 6.17 11.67 -1.54
N SER A 128 5.41 12.65 -1.07
CA SER A 128 5.90 14.03 -0.85
C SER A 128 6.86 14.12 0.33
N ASP A 129 6.57 13.41 1.41
CA ASP A 129 7.41 13.37 2.62
C ASP A 129 7.52 11.93 3.17
N PRO A 130 8.31 11.06 2.52
CA PRO A 130 8.40 9.66 2.90
C PRO A 130 8.99 9.46 4.30
N VAL A 131 9.86 10.34 4.76
CA VAL A 131 10.51 10.27 6.07
C VAL A 131 9.47 10.42 7.18
N LYS A 132 8.68 11.48 7.12
CA LYS A 132 7.62 11.77 8.10
C LYS A 132 6.60 10.63 8.16
N TYR A 133 6.01 10.29 7.03
CA TYR A 133 4.91 9.33 7.01
C TYR A 133 5.35 7.90 7.35
N MET A 134 6.59 7.55 7.02
CA MET A 134 7.13 6.25 7.40
C MET A 134 7.40 6.17 8.90
N LYS A 135 7.93 7.25 9.48
CA LYS A 135 8.10 7.32 10.94
C LYS A 135 6.75 7.20 11.66
N GLU A 136 5.76 7.99 11.26
CA GLU A 136 4.41 7.92 11.81
C GLU A 136 3.80 6.52 11.70
N PHE A 137 4.02 5.85 10.57
CA PHE A 137 3.55 4.48 10.34
C PHE A 137 4.20 3.46 11.28
N LEU A 138 5.53 3.52 11.44
CA LEU A 138 6.26 2.61 12.32
C LEU A 138 5.95 2.86 13.79
N ASP A 139 5.83 4.13 14.20
CA ASP A 139 5.41 4.53 15.54
C ASP A 139 3.98 4.03 15.84
N PHE A 140 3.05 4.20 14.90
CA PHE A 140 1.68 3.70 15.03
C PHE A 140 1.63 2.19 15.24
N LEU A 141 2.48 1.44 14.55
CA LEU A 141 2.55 -0.03 14.70
C LEU A 141 3.32 -0.48 15.95
N GLU A 142 3.96 0.45 16.68
CA GLU A 142 4.78 0.16 17.86
C GLU A 142 5.90 -0.86 17.56
N VAL A 143 6.51 -0.73 16.39
CA VAL A 143 7.63 -1.58 15.99
C VAL A 143 8.95 -0.81 16.11
N ARG A 144 10.08 -1.56 16.15
CA ARG A 144 11.41 -0.96 16.18
C ARG A 144 11.59 -0.02 14.99
N ASN A 145 11.99 1.20 15.24
CA ASN A 145 12.17 2.24 14.24
C ASN A 145 13.37 3.17 14.53
N GLU A 146 14.42 2.61 15.08
CA GLU A 146 15.69 3.33 15.37
C GLU A 146 16.45 3.61 14.07
N TRP A 147 16.00 4.60 13.31
CA TRP A 147 16.60 5.04 12.04
C TRP A 147 16.59 6.56 11.94
N ASN A 148 17.43 7.12 11.10
CA ASN A 148 17.40 8.54 10.79
C ASN A 148 16.72 8.80 9.43
N GLY A 149 16.21 10.02 9.24
CA GLY A 149 15.46 10.35 8.04
C GLY A 149 16.28 10.35 6.73
N ILE A 150 17.60 10.44 6.84
CA ILE A 150 18.52 10.40 5.70
C ILE A 150 18.51 9.00 5.09
N ASP A 151 18.49 7.97 5.92
CA ASP A 151 18.54 6.57 5.49
C ASP A 151 17.34 6.20 4.61
N VAL A 152 16.17 6.73 4.92
CA VAL A 152 14.95 6.50 4.11
C VAL A 152 15.12 7.03 2.69
N LYS A 153 15.63 8.25 2.56
CA LYS A 153 15.84 8.88 1.26
C LYS A 153 16.94 8.19 0.48
N GLU A 154 18.06 7.93 1.11
CA GLU A 154 19.19 7.25 0.51
C GLU A 154 18.80 5.86 0.00
N HIS A 155 18.09 5.09 0.82
CA HIS A 155 17.64 3.77 0.44
C HIS A 155 16.67 3.79 -0.73
N ARG A 156 15.80 4.78 -0.81
CA ARG A 156 14.95 5.00 -1.99
C ARG A 156 15.78 5.23 -3.23
N ASP A 157 16.76 6.13 -3.15
CA ASP A 157 17.62 6.48 -4.26
C ASP A 157 18.47 5.28 -4.72
N ILE A 158 18.95 4.47 -3.79
CA ILE A 158 19.65 3.21 -4.08
C ILE A 158 18.71 2.22 -4.77
N SER A 159 17.50 2.03 -4.28
CA SER A 159 16.55 1.08 -4.87
C SER A 159 16.14 1.48 -6.29
N VAL A 160 15.99 2.77 -6.57
CA VAL A 160 15.75 3.29 -7.92
C VAL A 160 16.95 3.03 -8.85
N LYS A 161 18.17 3.33 -8.40
CA LYS A 161 19.40 3.09 -9.17
C LYS A 161 19.61 1.61 -9.47
N LEU A 162 19.37 0.73 -8.50
CA LEU A 162 19.46 -0.72 -8.70
C LEU A 162 18.48 -1.22 -9.76
N TYR A 163 17.28 -0.68 -9.77
CA TYR A 163 16.30 -0.99 -10.82
C TYR A 163 16.74 -0.53 -12.20
N GLU A 164 17.17 0.72 -12.32
CA GLU A 164 17.62 1.31 -13.58
C GLU A 164 18.85 0.58 -14.17
N SER A 165 19.72 0.05 -13.32
CA SER A 165 20.87 -0.77 -13.72
C SER A 165 20.54 -2.21 -14.10
N GLY A 166 19.27 -2.64 -14.04
CA GLY A 166 18.85 -4.03 -14.29
C GLY A 166 19.21 -5.00 -13.17
N GLY A 167 19.84 -4.54 -12.09
CA GLY A 167 20.21 -5.37 -10.93
C GLY A 167 19.03 -5.93 -10.16
N SER A 168 17.91 -5.25 -10.25
CA SER A 168 16.66 -5.66 -9.60
C SER A 168 15.96 -6.85 -10.27
N ASP A 169 16.31 -7.22 -11.51
CA ASP A 169 15.68 -8.35 -12.17
C ASP A 169 16.03 -9.68 -11.48
N LYS A 170 17.18 -9.79 -10.86
CA LYS A 170 17.53 -10.96 -10.03
C LYS A 170 16.77 -11.01 -8.71
N VAL A 171 16.55 -9.88 -8.09
CA VAL A 171 15.72 -9.75 -6.88
C VAL A 171 14.25 -9.85 -7.27
N GLY A 172 13.84 -9.25 -8.37
CA GLY A 172 12.47 -9.24 -8.86
C GLY A 172 11.93 -10.57 -9.35
N SER A 173 12.77 -11.50 -9.82
CA SER A 173 12.32 -12.83 -10.22
C SER A 173 11.93 -13.70 -9.03
N LYS A 174 12.51 -13.46 -7.87
CA LYS A 174 12.19 -14.16 -6.61
C LYS A 174 11.16 -13.42 -5.76
N THR A 175 11.07 -12.12 -5.90
CA THR A 175 10.17 -11.26 -5.12
C THR A 175 9.25 -10.49 -6.05
N ARG A 176 8.10 -11.05 -6.39
CA ARG A 176 7.08 -10.39 -7.25
C ARG A 176 6.67 -8.99 -6.79
N GLY A 177 7.11 -8.55 -5.64
CA GLY A 177 6.82 -7.24 -5.06
C GLY A 177 7.93 -6.19 -5.22
N ALA A 178 9.20 -6.59 -5.15
CA ALA A 178 10.32 -5.66 -5.26
C ALA A 178 10.31 -4.84 -6.57
N PRO A 179 9.98 -5.42 -7.73
CA PRO A 179 9.90 -4.65 -8.97
C PRO A 179 8.91 -3.50 -8.96
N SER A 180 7.86 -3.56 -8.14
CA SER A 180 6.89 -2.46 -8.11
C SER A 180 7.38 -1.25 -7.34
N LEU A 181 8.34 -1.42 -6.43
CA LEU A 181 9.03 -0.32 -5.76
C LEU A 181 9.97 0.42 -6.70
N THR A 182 10.49 -0.34 -7.62
CA THR A 182 11.57 0.06 -8.50
C THR A 182 11.12 0.22 -9.95
N LYS A 183 10.03 -0.42 -10.38
CA LYS A 183 9.42 -0.28 -11.73
C LYS A 183 8.78 1.07 -12.01
N GLY A 184 8.65 1.92 -11.02
CA GLY A 184 8.53 3.30 -11.35
C GLY A 184 9.93 3.76 -11.77
N LYS A 185 10.19 4.07 -13.03
CA LYS A 185 11.03 5.21 -13.28
C LYS A 185 10.66 6.21 -12.19
N ALA A 186 11.65 6.90 -11.64
CA ALA A 186 11.44 7.95 -10.64
C ALA A 186 10.34 8.98 -11.03
N ASP A 187 9.91 8.97 -12.26
CA ASP A 187 8.67 9.56 -12.74
C ASP A 187 7.48 8.81 -12.17
N PHE A 188 6.96 9.33 -11.08
CA PHE A 188 5.62 8.98 -10.62
C PHE A 188 4.61 9.42 -11.69
N LYS A 189 4.49 8.64 -12.76
CA LYS A 189 3.51 8.93 -13.80
C LYS A 189 2.13 8.69 -13.24
N PHE A 190 1.36 9.74 -13.15
CA PHE A 190 -0.05 9.64 -12.90
C PHE A 190 -0.73 9.15 -14.17
N HIS A 191 -1.17 7.90 -14.15
CA HIS A 191 -1.87 7.28 -15.28
C HIS A 191 -3.33 7.73 -15.39
N GLN A 192 -3.86 8.44 -14.40
CA GLN A 192 -5.19 9.03 -14.50
C GLN A 192 -5.34 9.99 -15.69
N GLN A 193 -4.24 10.55 -16.17
CA GLN A 193 -4.22 11.35 -17.40
C GLN A 193 -4.56 10.54 -18.65
N GLU A 194 -4.47 9.20 -18.60
CA GLU A 194 -4.89 8.29 -19.66
C GLU A 194 -6.42 8.11 -19.72
N LEU A 195 -7.16 8.60 -18.71
CA LEU A 195 -8.63 8.57 -18.70
C LEU A 195 -9.17 9.80 -19.42
N ASP A 196 -10.12 9.55 -20.32
CA ASP A 196 -10.96 10.62 -20.86
C ASP A 196 -11.87 11.20 -19.78
N ASP A 197 -12.36 12.41 -20.01
CA ASP A 197 -13.13 13.14 -19.02
C ASP A 197 -14.51 12.50 -18.75
N ASP A 198 -15.10 11.85 -19.74
CA ASP A 198 -16.35 11.08 -19.58
C ASP A 198 -16.15 9.91 -18.61
N THR A 199 -15.05 9.16 -18.77
CA THR A 199 -14.71 8.07 -17.86
C THR A 199 -14.42 8.58 -16.44
N LYS A 200 -13.73 9.72 -16.28
CA LYS A 200 -13.48 10.31 -14.96
C LYS A 200 -14.80 10.70 -14.30
N LEU A 201 -15.66 11.39 -15.03
CA LEU A 201 -16.96 11.81 -14.52
C LEU A 201 -17.87 10.63 -14.17
N LYS A 202 -17.91 9.59 -14.98
CA LYS A 202 -18.66 8.36 -14.68
C LYS A 202 -18.17 7.68 -13.39
N LEU A 203 -16.86 7.62 -13.21
CA LEU A 203 -16.26 7.03 -12.02
C LEU A 203 -16.54 7.87 -10.77
N GLU A 204 -16.44 9.18 -10.86
CA GLU A 204 -16.77 10.08 -9.75
C GLU A 204 -18.25 10.00 -9.40
N ASN A 205 -19.13 10.03 -10.37
CA ASN A 205 -20.58 9.89 -10.17
C ASN A 205 -20.94 8.56 -9.50
N TRP A 206 -20.27 7.47 -9.87
CA TRP A 206 -20.47 6.20 -9.19
C TRP A 206 -20.12 6.27 -7.71
N PHE A 207 -18.97 6.88 -7.35
CA PHE A 207 -18.63 7.07 -5.94
C PHE A 207 -19.62 7.98 -5.21
N LEU A 208 -20.05 9.09 -5.84
CA LEU A 208 -20.97 10.04 -5.22
C LEU A 208 -22.39 9.47 -5.08
N THR A 209 -22.82 8.59 -5.98
CA THR A 209 -24.15 7.98 -5.95
C THR A 209 -24.21 6.78 -5.02
N GLU A 210 -23.25 5.85 -5.16
CA GLU A 210 -23.30 4.56 -4.47
C GLU A 210 -22.54 4.58 -3.12
N HIS A 211 -21.59 5.50 -2.94
CA HIS A 211 -20.65 5.52 -1.82
C HIS A 211 -20.36 6.94 -1.31
N SER A 212 -21.37 7.83 -1.34
CA SER A 212 -21.21 9.28 -1.05
C SER A 212 -20.58 9.55 0.32
N GLU A 213 -20.96 8.82 1.34
CA GLU A 213 -20.43 8.97 2.69
C GLU A 213 -18.92 8.68 2.74
N LEU A 214 -18.48 7.55 2.21
CA LEU A 214 -17.07 7.19 2.13
C LEU A 214 -16.29 8.15 1.24
N HIS A 215 -16.88 8.59 0.13
CA HIS A 215 -16.26 9.56 -0.76
C HIS A 215 -16.02 10.88 -0.03
N ASN A 216 -17.02 11.41 0.64
CA ASN A 216 -16.90 12.67 1.38
C ASN A 216 -15.87 12.57 2.53
N LYS A 217 -15.83 11.44 3.22
CA LYS A 217 -14.94 11.24 4.37
C LYS A 217 -13.49 10.99 4.00
N TYR A 218 -13.23 10.19 2.95
CA TYR A 218 -11.89 9.70 2.65
C TYR A 218 -11.35 10.10 1.27
N LEU A 219 -12.20 10.43 0.30
CA LEU A 219 -11.82 10.63 -1.10
C LEU A 219 -12.07 12.05 -1.61
N SER A 220 -12.64 12.93 -0.77
CA SER A 220 -12.98 14.31 -1.15
C SER A 220 -11.78 15.13 -1.63
N ARG A 221 -10.56 14.77 -1.21
CA ARG A 221 -9.31 15.38 -1.70
C ARG A 221 -9.05 15.13 -3.20
N TYR A 222 -9.74 14.15 -3.79
CA TYR A 222 -9.61 13.76 -5.20
C TYR A 222 -10.76 14.23 -6.08
N LYS A 223 -11.64 15.12 -5.59
CA LYS A 223 -12.73 15.69 -6.41
C LYS A 223 -12.18 16.36 -7.67
N LEU A 224 -12.94 16.24 -8.78
CA LEU A 224 -12.72 16.98 -10.02
C LEU A 224 -12.99 18.47 -9.84
#